data_ffc692b40e08128a13f4223740f087dd
#
_entry.id   ffc692b40e08128a13f4223740f087dd
#
_cell.length_a   1.000
_cell.length_b   1.000
_cell.length_c   1.000
_cell.angle_alpha   90.00
_cell.angle_beta   90.00
_cell.angle_gamma   90.00
#
_symmetry.space_group_name_H-M   'P 1'
#
loop_
_entity.id
_entity.type
_entity.pdbx_description
1 polymer ?
#
loop_
_entity_poly.entity_id
_entity_poly.type
_entity_poly.pdbx_seq_one_letter_code
_entity_poly.pdbx_strand_id
1 'polypeptide(L)'
;ARQLYVTDPNTFIYHWKVRQTGFTGVPANSINLTFNYGSLPDNATYIPAYYNYSTISYTPINDVTKVDEASNNILFTGVSYFNGDFTAGVPAAFGVVVPFYSRSNGSWNTPSTWSNNTVLKHAGAASALVPASNSPVFIGDGTTYFHSITVPNNNTVSGSLIVDAGSTLDLGSTTGNNFGALPYSTA
;
A
#
# COMPACT_ATOMS: atom_id res chain seq x y z
N ALA A 1 -25.49 -1.20 14.71
CA ALA A 1 -24.30 -1.00 13.90
C ALA A 1 -23.49 -2.30 13.97
N ARG A 2 -23.38 -3.01 12.88
CA ARG A 2 -22.53 -4.21 12.81
C ARG A 2 -21.11 -3.69 12.64
N GLN A 3 -20.34 -3.78 13.68
CA GLN A 3 -18.90 -3.53 13.62
C GLN A 3 -18.30 -4.62 12.73
N LEU A 4 -18.00 -4.27 11.51
CA LEU A 4 -17.24 -5.16 10.65
C LEU A 4 -15.85 -5.24 11.25
N TYR A 5 -15.44 -6.44 11.60
CA TYR A 5 -14.15 -6.71 12.21
C TYR A 5 -13.04 -6.42 11.20
N VAL A 6 -12.57 -5.20 11.19
CA VAL A 6 -11.21 -4.93 10.78
C VAL A 6 -10.43 -4.83 12.09
N THR A 7 -9.93 -5.95 12.55
CA THR A 7 -9.06 -6.02 13.73
C THR A 7 -7.63 -5.65 13.41
N ASP A 8 -7.40 -5.04 12.25
CA ASP A 8 -6.08 -4.60 11.85
C ASP A 8 -5.82 -3.20 12.41
N PRO A 9 -4.79 -3.02 13.26
CA PRO A 9 -4.40 -1.70 13.77
C PRO A 9 -3.99 -0.70 12.67
N ASN A 10 -3.90 -1.16 11.44
CA ASN A 10 -3.52 -0.38 10.27
C ASN A 10 -4.71 0.18 9.48
N THR A 11 -5.93 -0.03 9.94
CA THR A 11 -7.12 0.59 9.34
C THR A 11 -7.63 1.73 10.20
N PHE A 12 -8.34 2.68 9.57
CA PHE A 12 -9.07 3.68 10.32
C PHE A 12 -10.12 3.02 11.22
N ILE A 13 -10.23 3.53 12.43
CA ILE A 13 -11.31 3.17 13.36
C ILE A 13 -12.67 3.72 12.91
N TYR A 14 -12.68 4.61 11.92
CA TYR A 14 -13.89 5.21 11.38
C TYR A 14 -14.40 4.48 10.15
N HIS A 15 -15.70 4.24 10.17
CA HIS A 15 -16.45 3.73 9.04
C HIS A 15 -17.62 4.66 8.78
N TRP A 16 -17.71 5.16 7.56
CA TRP A 16 -18.84 5.98 7.13
C TRP A 16 -19.85 5.10 6.43
N LYS A 17 -21.01 5.00 7.06
CA LYS A 17 -22.14 4.28 6.49
C LYS A 17 -22.99 5.24 5.67
N VAL A 18 -22.92 5.12 4.35
CA VAL A 18 -23.75 5.90 3.45
C VAL A 18 -24.98 5.09 3.05
N ARG A 19 -26.14 5.71 3.12
CA ARG A 19 -27.40 5.13 2.66
C ARG A 19 -28.10 6.12 1.75
N GLN A 20 -28.53 5.62 0.62
CA GLN A 20 -29.29 6.38 -0.36
C GLN A 20 -30.78 6.08 -0.20
N THR A 21 -31.59 7.14 -0.23
CA THR A 21 -33.05 7.03 -0.38
C THR A 21 -33.52 8.08 -1.39
N GLY A 22 -34.38 7.68 -2.34
CA GLY A 22 -35.05 8.62 -3.23
C GLY A 22 -34.29 9.09 -4.47
N PHE A 23 -33.06 8.64 -4.69
CA PHE A 23 -32.32 8.94 -5.92
C PHE A 23 -32.58 7.86 -6.97
N THR A 24 -33.04 8.26 -8.15
CA THR A 24 -33.20 7.40 -9.32
C THR A 24 -32.42 7.97 -10.50
N GLY A 25 -31.87 7.10 -11.33
CA GLY A 25 -31.22 7.55 -12.58
C GLY A 25 -29.86 8.21 -12.41
N VAL A 26 -29.15 7.95 -11.31
CA VAL A 26 -27.77 8.42 -11.16
C VAL A 26 -26.86 7.67 -12.12
N PRO A 27 -26.13 8.37 -13.01
CA PRO A 27 -25.20 7.72 -13.92
C PRO A 27 -24.12 6.96 -13.15
N ALA A 28 -23.67 5.83 -13.68
CA ALA A 28 -22.55 5.11 -13.14
C ALA A 28 -21.29 6.02 -13.06
N ASN A 29 -20.53 5.89 -11.99
CA ASN A 29 -19.27 6.62 -11.77
C ASN A 29 -19.41 8.17 -11.77
N SER A 30 -20.57 8.69 -11.39
CA SER A 30 -20.81 10.14 -11.45
C SER A 30 -20.70 10.88 -10.12
N ILE A 31 -20.41 10.17 -9.03
CA ILE A 31 -20.45 10.75 -7.70
C ILE A 31 -19.10 10.75 -7.02
N ASN A 32 -18.82 11.86 -6.39
CA ASN A 32 -17.66 12.00 -5.51
C ASN A 32 -18.16 12.11 -4.06
N LEU A 33 -17.58 11.31 -3.19
CA LEU A 33 -17.80 11.36 -1.75
C LEU A 33 -16.51 11.82 -1.07
N THR A 34 -16.62 12.82 -0.23
CA THR A 34 -15.51 13.29 0.61
C THR A 34 -15.88 13.08 2.07
N PHE A 35 -15.03 12.39 2.80
CA PHE A 35 -15.19 12.17 4.23
C PHE A 35 -14.05 12.84 4.98
N ASN A 36 -14.41 13.71 5.95
CA ASN A 36 -13.43 14.28 6.86
C ASN A 36 -13.31 13.38 8.09
N TYR A 37 -12.09 13.00 8.45
CA TYR A 37 -11.79 12.10 9.56
C TYR A 37 -11.24 12.81 10.82
N GLY A 38 -11.24 14.13 10.83
CA GLY A 38 -10.72 14.91 11.95
C GLY A 38 -9.20 14.79 12.08
N SER A 39 -8.68 14.94 13.27
CA SER A 39 -7.25 14.88 13.57
C SER A 39 -6.86 13.48 14.07
N LEU A 40 -6.71 12.52 13.19
CA LEU A 40 -6.06 11.25 13.55
C LEU A 40 -4.55 11.37 13.33
N PRO A 41 -3.74 10.66 14.12
CA PRO A 41 -2.31 10.60 13.85
C PRO A 41 -2.07 9.86 12.54
N ASP A 42 -1.58 10.59 11.55
CA ASP A 42 -1.24 10.06 10.25
C ASP A 42 0.24 9.72 10.20
N ASN A 43 0.54 8.48 9.93
CA ASN A 43 1.90 8.02 9.71
C ASN A 43 2.03 7.06 8.53
N ALA A 44 0.99 6.92 7.73
CA ALA A 44 0.98 5.89 6.72
C ALA A 44 0.32 6.37 5.44
N THR A 45 0.75 5.78 4.36
CA THR A 45 0.17 5.96 3.04
C THR A 45 -1.17 5.21 2.99
N TYR A 46 -2.22 5.83 3.48
CA TYR A 46 -3.55 5.25 3.45
C TYR A 46 -4.14 5.25 2.05
N ILE A 47 -4.93 4.23 1.77
CA ILE A 47 -5.80 4.15 0.59
C ILE A 47 -7.25 4.01 1.03
N PRO A 48 -8.20 4.56 0.26
CA PRO A 48 -9.62 4.36 0.53
C PRO A 48 -10.04 2.92 0.25
N ALA A 49 -11.06 2.47 0.96
CA ALA A 49 -11.73 1.21 0.66
C ALA A 49 -13.23 1.29 0.95
N TYR A 50 -14.02 0.59 0.17
CA TYR A 50 -15.46 0.44 0.44
C TYR A 50 -15.80 -1.04 0.65
N TYR A 51 -16.75 -1.30 1.54
CA TYR A 51 -17.21 -2.65 1.81
C TYR A 51 -18.27 -3.07 0.80
N ASN A 52 -17.96 -4.13 0.08
CA ASN A 52 -18.86 -4.76 -0.87
C ASN A 52 -19.65 -5.87 -0.16
N TYR A 53 -20.94 -5.66 0.03
CA TYR A 53 -21.81 -6.63 0.71
C TYR A 53 -22.06 -7.90 -0.10
N SER A 54 -21.88 -7.86 -1.42
CA SER A 54 -22.06 -9.04 -2.27
C SER A 54 -20.89 -10.00 -2.18
N THR A 55 -19.67 -9.47 -2.06
CA THR A 55 -18.44 -10.27 -1.91
C THR A 55 -18.01 -10.44 -0.46
N ILE A 56 -18.69 -9.76 0.47
CA ILE A 56 -18.39 -9.78 1.92
C ILE A 56 -16.94 -9.37 2.19
N SER A 57 -16.43 -8.42 1.41
CA SER A 57 -15.04 -7.98 1.48
C SER A 57 -14.90 -6.49 1.23
N TYR A 58 -13.76 -5.93 1.67
CA TYR A 58 -13.39 -4.58 1.26
C TYR A 58 -12.82 -4.58 -0.15
N THR A 59 -13.23 -3.60 -0.93
CA THR A 59 -12.64 -3.29 -2.23
C THR A 59 -11.79 -2.05 -2.07
N PRO A 60 -10.46 -2.16 -2.11
CA PRO A 60 -9.57 -1.02 -1.99
C PRO A 60 -9.53 -0.22 -3.30
N ILE A 61 -9.35 1.09 -3.16
CA ILE A 61 -8.97 1.99 -4.24
C ILE A 61 -7.47 2.24 -4.06
N ASN A 62 -6.65 1.54 -4.84
CA ASN A 62 -5.19 1.59 -4.70
C ASN A 62 -4.63 2.91 -5.27
N ASP A 63 -4.98 4.01 -4.63
CA ASP A 63 -4.57 5.37 -4.99
C ASP A 63 -4.40 6.20 -3.71
N VAL A 64 -3.15 6.39 -3.31
CA VAL A 64 -2.79 7.17 -2.12
C VAL A 64 -3.16 8.66 -2.23
N THR A 65 -3.30 9.18 -3.44
CA THR A 65 -3.68 10.58 -3.65
C THR A 65 -5.13 10.87 -3.25
N LYS A 66 -5.91 9.83 -2.96
CA LYS A 66 -7.29 9.95 -2.48
C LYS A 66 -7.40 10.19 -0.98
N VAL A 67 -6.29 10.13 -0.25
CA VAL A 67 -6.24 10.51 1.16
C VAL A 67 -5.39 11.77 1.27
N ASP A 68 -6.03 12.88 1.61
CA ASP A 68 -5.38 14.17 1.83
C ASP A 68 -5.20 14.37 3.34
N GLU A 69 -4.01 14.05 3.81
CA GLU A 69 -3.65 14.16 5.23
C GLU A 69 -3.65 15.63 5.70
N ALA A 70 -3.28 16.56 4.84
CA ALA A 70 -3.24 17.98 5.20
C ALA A 70 -4.63 18.55 5.50
N SER A 71 -5.65 18.06 4.81
CA SER A 71 -7.05 18.45 5.00
C SER A 71 -7.86 17.43 5.82
N ASN A 72 -7.26 16.32 6.22
CA ASN A 72 -7.92 15.19 6.88
C ASN A 72 -9.12 14.65 6.10
N ASN A 73 -8.99 14.54 4.79
CA ASN A 73 -10.06 14.11 3.91
C ASN A 73 -9.73 12.82 3.17
N ILE A 74 -10.76 12.00 2.97
CA ILE A 74 -10.72 10.84 2.09
C ILE A 74 -11.70 11.08 0.95
N LEU A 75 -11.21 10.94 -0.28
CA LEU A 75 -11.96 11.18 -1.49
C LEU A 75 -12.25 9.88 -2.23
N PHE A 76 -13.51 9.57 -2.41
CA PHE A 76 -14.00 8.51 -3.28
C PHE A 76 -14.55 9.14 -4.55
N THR A 77 -13.86 8.98 -5.66
CA THR A 77 -14.27 9.54 -6.97
C THR A 77 -14.94 8.49 -7.84
N GLY A 78 -15.95 8.93 -8.56
CA GLY A 78 -16.61 8.08 -9.55
C GLY A 78 -17.31 6.88 -8.92
N VAL A 79 -17.86 6.99 -7.72
CA VAL A 79 -18.60 5.89 -7.11
C VAL A 79 -19.95 5.69 -7.77
N SER A 80 -20.27 4.43 -8.08
CA SER A 80 -21.58 4.02 -8.58
C SER A 80 -22.51 3.59 -7.44
N TYR A 81 -22.01 3.53 -6.21
CA TYR A 81 -22.73 2.99 -5.06
C TYR A 81 -22.87 4.03 -3.97
N PHE A 82 -24.11 4.36 -3.63
CA PHE A 82 -24.43 5.18 -2.47
C PHE A 82 -24.69 4.38 -1.20
N ASN A 83 -24.93 3.08 -1.34
CA ASN A 83 -25.20 2.21 -0.23
C ASN A 83 -23.97 1.40 0.08
N GLY A 84 -23.19 1.82 1.05
CA GLY A 84 -21.96 1.13 1.40
C GLY A 84 -21.37 1.63 2.71
N ASP A 85 -20.39 0.90 3.17
CA ASP A 85 -19.56 1.30 4.28
C ASP A 85 -18.17 1.64 3.71
N PHE A 86 -17.70 2.84 4.00
CA PHE A 86 -16.47 3.42 3.49
C PHE A 86 -15.46 3.56 4.62
N THR A 87 -14.20 3.33 4.32
CA THR A 87 -13.08 3.47 5.27
C THR A 87 -11.79 3.80 4.53
N ALA A 88 -10.70 3.90 5.24
CA ALA A 88 -9.35 3.92 4.68
C ALA A 88 -8.38 3.13 5.58
N GLY A 89 -7.20 2.85 5.07
CA GLY A 89 -6.15 2.17 5.83
C GLY A 89 -4.92 1.95 4.97
N VAL A 90 -3.89 1.35 5.55
CA VAL A 90 -2.72 0.95 4.78
C VAL A 90 -3.11 -0.12 3.75
N PRO A 91 -2.49 -0.13 2.57
CA PRO A 91 -2.83 -1.09 1.51
C PRO A 91 -2.87 -2.54 1.97
N ALA A 92 -1.94 -2.95 2.83
CA ALA A 92 -1.85 -4.31 3.34
C ALA A 92 -3.09 -4.74 4.15
N ALA A 93 -3.77 -3.82 4.82
CA ALA A 93 -4.98 -4.10 5.58
C ALA A 93 -6.15 -4.57 4.69
N PHE A 94 -6.08 -4.25 3.42
CA PHE A 94 -7.08 -4.65 2.41
C PHE A 94 -6.55 -5.75 1.48
N GLY A 95 -5.44 -6.39 1.83
CA GLY A 95 -4.81 -7.43 1.01
C GLY A 95 -4.16 -6.90 -0.27
N VAL A 96 -3.95 -5.60 -0.37
CA VAL A 96 -3.23 -5.01 -1.51
C VAL A 96 -1.74 -5.23 -1.32
N VAL A 97 -1.15 -5.91 -2.27
CA VAL A 97 0.28 -6.13 -2.32
C VAL A 97 0.95 -4.91 -2.95
N VAL A 98 1.77 -4.21 -2.17
CA VAL A 98 2.46 -3.01 -2.63
C VAL A 98 3.88 -3.39 -3.03
N PRO A 99 4.30 -3.15 -4.29
CA PRO A 99 5.68 -3.34 -4.70
C PRO A 99 6.58 -2.25 -4.11
N PHE A 100 7.83 -2.63 -3.86
CA PHE A 100 8.88 -1.71 -3.43
C PHE A 100 10.03 -1.73 -4.43
N TYR A 101 10.49 -0.53 -4.77
CA TYR A 101 11.61 -0.28 -5.66
C TYR A 101 12.72 0.42 -4.89
N SER A 102 13.94 -0.09 -4.96
CA SER A 102 15.07 0.61 -4.35
C SER A 102 15.29 1.95 -5.05
N ARG A 103 15.47 3.04 -4.32
CA ARG A 103 15.73 4.38 -4.87
C ARG A 103 17.10 4.94 -4.50
N SER A 104 17.75 4.31 -3.57
CA SER A 104 19.12 4.67 -3.13
C SER A 104 19.79 3.46 -2.48
N ASN A 105 21.09 3.52 -2.33
CA ASN A 105 21.81 2.61 -1.45
C ASN A 105 21.32 2.79 -0.01
N GLY A 106 21.24 1.71 0.76
CA GLY A 106 20.83 1.82 2.14
C GLY A 106 20.41 0.51 2.78
N SER A 107 19.78 0.64 3.95
CA SER A 107 19.27 -0.51 4.69
C SER A 107 17.86 -0.87 4.27
N TRP A 108 17.57 -2.18 4.30
CA TRP A 108 16.22 -2.72 4.10
C TRP A 108 15.16 -2.07 4.99
N ASN A 109 15.52 -1.79 6.24
CA ASN A 109 14.60 -1.24 7.24
C ASN A 109 14.54 0.30 7.25
N THR A 110 15.11 0.95 6.26
CA THR A 110 15.07 2.42 6.13
C THR A 110 14.04 2.82 5.06
N PRO A 111 12.93 3.47 5.42
CA PRO A 111 11.88 3.85 4.48
C PRO A 111 12.39 4.67 3.28
N SER A 112 13.33 5.58 3.51
CA SER A 112 13.91 6.43 2.45
C SER A 112 14.73 5.65 1.41
N THR A 113 15.09 4.40 1.68
CA THR A 113 15.73 3.50 0.71
C THR A 113 14.78 3.06 -0.39
N TRP A 114 13.48 3.16 -0.15
CA TRP A 114 12.44 2.58 -0.98
C TRP A 114 11.52 3.62 -1.61
N SER A 115 10.96 3.26 -2.74
CA SER A 115 9.80 3.88 -3.36
C SER A 115 8.72 2.82 -3.55
N ASN A 116 7.47 3.17 -3.31
CA ASN A 116 6.31 2.34 -3.63
C ASN A 116 5.48 2.91 -4.80
N ASN A 117 6.05 3.84 -5.54
CA ASN A 117 5.43 4.42 -6.72
C ASN A 117 5.53 3.45 -7.91
N THR A 118 4.41 2.92 -8.37
CA THR A 118 4.37 1.92 -9.44
C THR A 118 4.64 2.51 -10.83
N VAL A 119 4.55 3.81 -11.00
CA VAL A 119 4.81 4.52 -12.26
C VAL A 119 6.27 4.96 -12.34
N LEU A 120 6.72 5.74 -11.35
CA LEU A 120 8.09 6.27 -11.33
C LEU A 120 9.11 5.25 -10.81
N LYS A 121 8.66 4.17 -10.17
CA LYS A 121 9.50 3.08 -9.64
C LYS A 121 10.68 3.63 -8.83
N HIS A 122 11.90 3.37 -9.26
CA HIS A 122 13.15 3.80 -8.61
C HIS A 122 13.32 5.33 -8.54
N ALA A 123 12.70 6.09 -9.46
CA ALA A 123 12.68 7.55 -9.46
C ALA A 123 11.59 8.15 -8.56
N GLY A 124 10.76 7.32 -7.95
CA GLY A 124 9.66 7.76 -7.11
C GLY A 124 10.14 8.44 -5.81
N ALA A 125 9.24 9.13 -5.15
CA ALA A 125 9.49 9.68 -3.82
C ALA A 125 9.80 8.57 -2.80
N ALA A 126 10.41 8.96 -1.69
CA ALA A 126 10.66 8.04 -0.58
C ALA A 126 9.35 7.47 -0.06
N SER A 127 9.32 6.16 0.14
CA SER A 127 8.21 5.50 0.83
C SER A 127 8.18 5.91 2.31
N ALA A 128 7.01 5.93 2.90
CA ALA A 128 6.86 5.97 4.36
C ALA A 128 7.00 4.58 5.00
N LEU A 129 7.00 3.53 4.19
CA LEU A 129 7.00 2.14 4.60
C LEU A 129 8.26 1.42 4.10
N VAL A 130 8.56 0.29 4.72
CA VAL A 130 9.56 -0.68 4.28
C VAL A 130 8.86 -1.92 3.70
N PRO A 131 9.54 -2.74 2.87
CA PRO A 131 8.96 -3.95 2.34
C PRO A 131 8.45 -4.88 3.45
N ALA A 132 7.19 -5.29 3.34
CA ALA A 132 6.56 -6.27 4.21
C ALA A 132 6.78 -7.69 3.68
N SER A 133 6.41 -8.68 4.48
CA SER A 133 6.67 -10.10 4.19
C SER A 133 6.07 -10.64 2.89
N ASN A 134 5.10 -9.95 2.31
CA ASN A 134 4.45 -10.33 1.05
C ASN A 134 4.70 -9.35 -0.10
N SER A 135 5.51 -8.32 0.11
CA SER A 135 5.77 -7.30 -0.89
C SER A 135 6.70 -7.80 -1.99
N PRO A 136 6.38 -7.58 -3.28
CA PRO A 136 7.35 -7.68 -4.34
C PRO A 136 8.42 -6.60 -4.17
N VAL A 137 9.68 -6.98 -4.30
CA VAL A 137 10.81 -6.08 -4.12
C VAL A 137 11.70 -6.12 -5.34
N PHE A 138 12.08 -4.93 -5.81
CA PHE A 138 12.92 -4.72 -6.98
C PHE A 138 14.13 -3.88 -6.58
N ILE A 139 15.34 -4.45 -6.73
CA ILE A 139 16.59 -3.76 -6.41
C ILE A 139 17.31 -3.44 -7.71
N GLY A 140 17.33 -2.15 -8.07
CA GLY A 140 17.83 -1.67 -9.36
C GLY A 140 16.89 -1.97 -10.52
N ASP A 141 17.32 -1.58 -11.72
CA ASP A 141 16.61 -1.84 -12.99
C ASP A 141 17.54 -2.39 -14.10
N GLY A 142 18.79 -2.68 -13.74
CA GLY A 142 19.79 -3.21 -14.67
C GLY A 142 20.31 -2.20 -15.70
N THR A 143 19.83 -0.97 -15.72
CA THR A 143 20.17 0.02 -16.74
C THR A 143 20.56 1.40 -16.20
N THR A 144 19.76 1.96 -15.30
CA THR A 144 19.91 3.34 -14.79
C THR A 144 20.14 3.36 -13.29
N TYR A 145 19.45 2.49 -12.57
CA TYR A 145 19.47 2.45 -11.11
C TYR A 145 20.20 1.21 -10.63
N PHE A 146 21.36 1.41 -10.01
CA PHE A 146 22.21 0.34 -9.46
C PHE A 146 22.35 0.59 -7.96
N HIS A 147 21.68 -0.22 -7.15
CA HIS A 147 21.63 0.02 -5.71
C HIS A 147 22.21 -1.15 -4.93
N SER A 148 22.81 -0.82 -3.80
CA SER A 148 23.29 -1.77 -2.80
C SER A 148 22.42 -1.71 -1.58
N ILE A 149 21.75 -2.79 -1.27
CA ILE A 149 20.82 -2.89 -0.14
C ILE A 149 21.40 -3.84 0.90
N THR A 150 21.58 -3.36 2.12
CA THR A 150 21.98 -4.18 3.25
C THR A 150 20.76 -4.64 4.03
N VAL A 151 20.65 -5.93 4.26
CA VAL A 151 19.57 -6.54 5.04
C VAL A 151 20.04 -6.74 6.46
N PRO A 152 19.50 -6.01 7.45
CA PRO A 152 19.79 -6.30 8.86
C PRO A 152 19.15 -7.64 9.28
N ASN A 153 19.57 -8.14 10.45
CA ASN A 153 19.15 -9.43 10.97
C ASN A 153 17.63 -9.57 11.08
N ASN A 154 17.14 -10.80 10.89
CA ASN A 154 15.75 -11.21 11.15
C ASN A 154 14.69 -10.55 10.27
N ASN A 155 15.03 -10.20 9.04
CA ASN A 155 14.01 -9.77 8.08
C ASN A 155 13.44 -10.96 7.32
N THR A 156 12.13 -10.94 7.13
CA THR A 156 11.41 -11.94 6.37
C THR A 156 10.75 -11.27 5.17
N VAL A 157 11.06 -11.79 3.99
CA VAL A 157 10.38 -11.41 2.74
C VAL A 157 9.69 -12.66 2.20
N SER A 158 8.39 -12.60 2.05
CA SER A 158 7.59 -13.71 1.49
C SER A 158 7.08 -13.42 0.07
N GLY A 159 7.30 -12.22 -0.44
CA GLY A 159 7.00 -11.83 -1.82
C GLY A 159 8.11 -12.23 -2.79
N SER A 160 8.03 -11.75 -4.02
CA SER A 160 9.12 -11.89 -4.99
C SER A 160 10.22 -10.88 -4.70
N LEU A 161 11.49 -11.30 -4.90
CA LEU A 161 12.65 -10.43 -4.83
C LEU A 161 13.41 -10.53 -6.15
N ILE A 162 13.62 -9.39 -6.78
CA ILE A 162 14.43 -9.26 -8.00
C ILE A 162 15.59 -8.32 -7.69
N VAL A 163 16.79 -8.79 -7.97
CA VAL A 163 18.02 -7.99 -7.90
C VAL A 163 18.57 -7.91 -9.31
N ASP A 164 18.42 -6.75 -9.92
CA ASP A 164 18.82 -6.55 -11.32
C ASP A 164 20.35 -6.37 -11.45
N ALA A 165 20.85 -6.59 -12.65
CA ALA A 165 22.29 -6.55 -12.95
C ALA A 165 22.94 -5.25 -12.48
N GLY A 166 24.11 -5.34 -11.84
CA GLY A 166 24.84 -4.21 -11.28
C GLY A 166 24.35 -3.75 -9.90
N SER A 167 23.25 -4.29 -9.40
CA SER A 167 22.76 -4.07 -8.04
C SER A 167 23.19 -5.20 -7.11
N THR A 168 23.17 -4.93 -5.81
CA THR A 168 23.58 -5.91 -4.80
C THR A 168 22.58 -5.99 -3.66
N LEU A 169 22.39 -7.20 -3.14
CA LEU A 169 21.73 -7.46 -1.88
C LEU A 169 22.74 -8.06 -0.93
N ASP A 170 23.12 -7.29 0.08
CA ASP A 170 24.06 -7.73 1.10
C ASP A 170 23.28 -8.26 2.31
N LEU A 171 23.36 -9.56 2.53
CA LEU A 171 22.73 -10.23 3.66
C LEU A 171 23.54 -10.10 4.98
N GLY A 172 24.70 -9.50 4.88
CA GLY A 172 25.62 -9.38 6.01
C GLY A 172 26.09 -10.75 6.52
N SER A 173 26.72 -10.74 7.70
CA SER A 173 27.16 -11.98 8.39
C SER A 173 26.04 -12.62 9.23
N THR A 174 24.77 -12.39 8.93
CA THR A 174 23.69 -12.55 9.85
C THR A 174 22.89 -13.82 9.64
N THR A 175 22.66 -14.52 10.71
CA THR A 175 21.74 -15.65 10.78
C THR A 175 20.29 -15.14 10.93
N GLY A 176 19.33 -15.77 10.26
CA GLY A 176 17.91 -15.51 10.49
C GLY A 176 17.18 -14.69 9.44
N ASN A 177 17.85 -14.30 8.35
CA ASN A 177 17.14 -13.73 7.20
C ASN A 177 16.42 -14.83 6.41
N ASN A 178 15.12 -14.67 6.23
CA ASN A 178 14.30 -15.62 5.48
C ASN A 178 13.51 -14.88 4.39
N PHE A 179 13.84 -15.15 3.14
CA PHE A 179 13.19 -14.54 1.97
C PHE A 179 12.09 -15.41 1.37
N GLY A 180 11.70 -16.50 2.04
CA GLY A 180 10.72 -17.43 1.51
C GLY A 180 11.23 -18.16 0.26
N ALA A 181 10.30 -18.71 -0.51
CA ALA A 181 10.63 -19.30 -1.83
C ALA A 181 10.75 -18.18 -2.85
N LEU A 182 11.97 -17.73 -3.12
CA LEU A 182 12.23 -16.76 -4.18
C LEU A 182 12.04 -17.43 -5.53
N PRO A 183 11.16 -16.91 -6.42
CA PRO A 183 11.24 -17.32 -7.82
C PRO A 183 12.57 -16.82 -8.39
N TYR A 184 13.48 -17.75 -8.67
CA TYR A 184 14.76 -17.45 -9.29
C TYR A 184 14.52 -17.16 -10.77
N SER A 185 14.74 -15.92 -11.18
CA SER A 185 14.85 -15.56 -12.58
C SER A 185 16.31 -15.34 -12.91
N THR A 186 16.89 -16.22 -13.71
CA THR A 186 18.14 -15.94 -14.42
C THR A 186 17.82 -15.09 -15.63
N ALA A 187 18.25 -13.84 -15.63
CA ALA A 187 18.30 -13.04 -16.85
C ALA A 187 19.37 -13.58 -17.80
#